data_8e645f277f8b26fa54c9c05523d4cdad
#
_entry.id   8e645f277f8b26fa54c9c05523d4cdad
#
_cell.length_a   1.000
_cell.length_b   1.000
_cell.length_c   1.000
_cell.angle_alpha   90.00
_cell.angle_beta   90.00
_cell.angle_gamma   90.00
#
_symmetry.space_group_name_H-M   'P 1'
#
loop_
_entity.id
_entity.type
_entity.pdbx_description
1 polymer ?
#
loop_
_entity_poly.entity_id
_entity_poly.type
_entity_poly.pdbx_seq_one_letter_code
_entity_poly.pdbx_strand_id
1 'polypeptide(L)'
;MRRDDLVRSGVSQITATFHGDQEVFTIRQLLEAAVSHSDNTAADVLLNLVGGPPTVTAFLRDHGIRNMRVDRGEREIAREFQGRSGLHALSSEETPQQKDARLQRGYAAYLKDPRDRTTPDAAAHFLKKLWQGQLLSPPSTRLLLDLLYHQTIPDRLLAGIPPGVRLADKCGTSYTLDGMTAAFNDIGILTWPDGHTVIVAAFLTASHAPDERRRALFKRIAQVVVSDLHP
;
A
#
# COMPACT_ATOMS: atom_id res chain seq x y z
N MET A 1 15.06 -16.28 -1.26
CA MET A 1 14.64 -15.49 -0.08
C MET A 1 15.12 -16.19 1.17
N ARG A 2 15.62 -15.46 2.13
CA ARG A 2 16.13 -15.98 3.41
C ARG A 2 15.20 -15.57 4.54
N ARG A 3 15.33 -16.23 5.69
CA ARG A 3 14.55 -15.89 6.91
C ARG A 3 14.73 -14.43 7.35
N ASP A 4 15.89 -13.82 7.09
CA ASP A 4 16.14 -12.41 7.41
C ASP A 4 15.44 -11.42 6.48
N ASP A 5 14.92 -11.90 5.33
CA ASP A 5 14.12 -11.06 4.42
C ASP A 5 12.67 -10.88 4.91
N LEU A 6 12.21 -11.66 5.89
CA LEU A 6 10.83 -11.66 6.36
C LEU A 6 10.46 -10.37 7.10
N VAL A 7 9.39 -9.73 6.70
CA VAL A 7 8.77 -8.61 7.41
C VAL A 7 7.75 -9.17 8.41
N ARG A 8 8.02 -8.97 9.70
CA ARG A 8 7.22 -9.56 10.81
C ARG A 8 6.12 -8.63 11.33
N SER A 9 5.80 -7.59 10.57
CA SER A 9 4.79 -6.59 10.93
C SER A 9 3.85 -6.36 9.76
N GLY A 10 2.57 -6.08 10.06
CA GLY A 10 1.55 -5.94 9.04
C GLY A 10 1.12 -7.28 8.42
N VAL A 11 0.68 -7.25 7.17
CA VAL A 11 0.20 -8.44 6.45
C VAL A 11 1.35 -9.09 5.72
N SER A 12 1.60 -10.37 5.98
CA SER A 12 2.49 -11.21 5.15
C SER A 12 2.12 -12.69 5.31
N GLN A 13 1.52 -13.23 4.27
CA GLN A 13 1.26 -14.68 4.16
C GLN A 13 2.58 -15.45 4.03
N ILE A 14 3.53 -14.89 3.28
CA ILE A 14 4.88 -15.46 3.16
C ILE A 14 5.52 -15.64 4.54
N THR A 15 5.50 -14.60 5.39
CA THR A 15 6.05 -14.71 6.75
C THR A 15 5.33 -15.77 7.59
N ALA A 16 4.01 -15.89 7.44
CA ALA A 16 3.21 -16.85 8.19
C ALA A 16 3.46 -18.31 7.79
N THR A 17 3.82 -18.57 6.52
CA THR A 17 4.00 -19.93 5.97
C THR A 17 5.47 -20.31 5.71
N PHE A 18 6.41 -19.41 6.00
CA PHE A 18 7.83 -19.63 5.71
C PHE A 18 8.45 -20.72 6.57
N HIS A 19 9.07 -21.71 5.94
CA HIS A 19 9.70 -22.84 6.59
C HIS A 19 11.22 -22.85 6.39
N GLY A 20 11.96 -23.32 7.42
CA GLY A 20 13.42 -23.40 7.36
C GLY A 20 14.13 -22.05 7.25
N ASP A 21 15.31 -22.02 6.65
CA ASP A 21 16.16 -20.83 6.56
C ASP A 21 16.08 -20.14 5.19
N GLN A 22 15.63 -20.88 4.16
CA GLN A 22 15.52 -20.38 2.79
C GLN A 22 14.32 -21.00 2.08
N GLU A 23 13.64 -20.20 1.26
CA GLU A 23 12.63 -20.64 0.31
C GLU A 23 12.81 -19.96 -1.04
N VAL A 24 12.37 -20.63 -2.12
CA VAL A 24 12.48 -20.12 -3.49
C VAL A 24 11.11 -19.66 -3.96
N PHE A 25 11.05 -18.41 -4.40
CA PHE A 25 9.86 -17.81 -5.00
C PHE A 25 10.21 -17.28 -6.40
N THR A 26 9.33 -17.48 -7.35
CA THR A 26 9.41 -16.79 -8.65
C THR A 26 9.03 -15.32 -8.49
N ILE A 27 9.53 -14.46 -9.39
CA ILE A 27 9.11 -13.04 -9.42
C ILE A 27 7.59 -12.90 -9.56
N ARG A 28 6.94 -13.78 -10.33
CA ARG A 28 5.48 -13.78 -10.47
C ARG A 28 4.76 -14.04 -9.16
N GLN A 29 5.22 -15.01 -8.37
CA GLN A 29 4.64 -15.28 -7.04
C GLN A 29 4.82 -14.10 -6.09
N LEU A 30 5.98 -13.44 -6.12
CA LEU A 30 6.22 -12.24 -5.31
C LEU A 30 5.35 -11.07 -5.77
N LEU A 31 5.16 -10.85 -7.06
CA LEU A 31 4.27 -9.81 -7.59
C LEU A 31 2.81 -10.06 -7.18
N GLU A 32 2.33 -11.30 -7.30
CA GLU A 32 0.99 -11.69 -6.87
C GLU A 32 0.80 -11.47 -5.36
N ALA A 33 1.74 -11.94 -4.54
CA ALA A 33 1.70 -11.73 -3.10
C ALA A 33 1.67 -10.23 -2.74
N ALA A 34 2.55 -9.41 -3.33
CA ALA A 34 2.64 -7.97 -3.02
C ALA A 34 1.42 -7.19 -3.51
N VAL A 35 0.96 -7.44 -4.75
CA VAL A 35 -0.09 -6.63 -5.38
C VAL A 35 -1.48 -7.13 -4.98
N SER A 36 -1.78 -8.41 -5.19
CA SER A 36 -3.12 -8.96 -4.94
C SER A 36 -3.40 -9.24 -3.47
N HIS A 37 -2.38 -9.66 -2.70
CA HIS A 37 -2.53 -10.03 -1.28
C HIS A 37 -1.92 -9.02 -0.30
N SER A 38 -1.31 -7.95 -0.79
CA SER A 38 -0.69 -6.90 0.04
C SER A 38 0.39 -7.42 0.99
N ASP A 39 1.19 -8.41 0.55
CA ASP A 39 2.24 -9.03 1.35
C ASP A 39 3.45 -8.11 1.50
N ASN A 40 3.74 -7.69 2.73
CA ASN A 40 4.82 -6.75 3.04
C ASN A 40 6.21 -7.34 2.79
N THR A 41 6.39 -8.66 3.00
CA THR A 41 7.67 -9.34 2.73
C THR A 41 7.95 -9.37 1.23
N ALA A 42 6.94 -9.74 0.42
CA ALA A 42 7.08 -9.72 -1.02
C ALA A 42 7.37 -8.32 -1.56
N ALA A 43 6.72 -7.29 -1.01
CA ALA A 43 6.96 -5.90 -1.39
C ALA A 43 8.40 -5.47 -1.11
N ASP A 44 8.95 -5.76 0.07
CA ASP A 44 10.33 -5.43 0.43
C ASP A 44 11.36 -6.20 -0.41
N VAL A 45 11.11 -7.48 -0.68
CA VAL A 45 12.00 -8.29 -1.54
C VAL A 45 12.01 -7.74 -2.96
N LEU A 46 10.85 -7.42 -3.54
CA LEU A 46 10.78 -6.81 -4.87
C LEU A 46 11.44 -5.42 -4.90
N LEU A 47 11.23 -4.60 -3.88
CA LEU A 47 11.88 -3.30 -3.75
C LEU A 47 13.40 -3.41 -3.76
N ASN A 48 13.95 -4.38 -3.02
CA ASN A 48 15.39 -4.63 -2.99
C ASN A 48 15.91 -5.15 -4.33
N LEU A 49 15.17 -6.03 -5.02
CA LEU A 49 15.54 -6.57 -6.33
C LEU A 49 15.65 -5.50 -7.42
N VAL A 50 14.85 -4.46 -7.36
CA VAL A 50 14.92 -3.35 -8.33
C VAL A 50 15.96 -2.27 -7.97
N GLY A 51 16.69 -2.44 -6.86
CA GLY A 51 17.73 -1.51 -6.43
C GLY A 51 17.27 -0.53 -5.33
N GLY A 52 16.18 -0.83 -4.66
CA GLY A 52 15.70 -0.10 -3.48
C GLY A 52 14.87 1.15 -3.77
N PRO A 53 14.48 1.87 -2.71
CA PRO A 53 13.60 3.04 -2.79
C PRO A 53 14.06 4.15 -3.74
N PRO A 54 15.36 4.53 -3.80
CA PRO A 54 15.83 5.57 -4.71
C PRO A 54 15.55 5.24 -6.18
N THR A 55 15.68 3.97 -6.58
CA THR A 55 15.42 3.52 -7.95
C THR A 55 13.95 3.70 -8.31
N VAL A 56 13.04 3.35 -7.40
CA VAL A 56 11.60 3.54 -7.62
C VAL A 56 11.25 5.03 -7.71
N THR A 57 11.82 5.84 -6.84
CA THR A 57 11.57 7.29 -6.87
C THR A 57 12.15 7.93 -8.14
N ALA A 58 13.33 7.50 -8.61
CA ALA A 58 13.89 7.95 -9.89
C ALA A 58 12.97 7.57 -11.06
N PHE A 59 12.50 6.31 -11.12
CA PHE A 59 11.54 5.85 -12.12
C PHE A 59 10.29 6.75 -12.17
N LEU A 60 9.72 7.11 -11.03
CA LEU A 60 8.56 8.01 -10.97
C LEU A 60 8.89 9.38 -11.58
N ARG A 61 10.08 9.95 -11.28
CA ARG A 61 10.52 11.24 -11.81
C ARG A 61 10.74 11.21 -13.31
N ASP A 62 11.38 10.15 -13.82
CA ASP A 62 11.65 9.95 -15.25
C ASP A 62 10.36 9.85 -16.07
N HIS A 63 9.27 9.35 -15.44
CA HIS A 63 7.94 9.31 -16.05
C HIS A 63 7.07 10.54 -15.75
N GLY A 64 7.66 11.62 -15.21
CA GLY A 64 6.95 12.87 -14.92
C GLY A 64 5.98 12.81 -13.75
N ILE A 65 6.05 11.78 -12.91
CA ILE A 65 5.22 11.65 -11.71
C ILE A 65 5.93 12.34 -10.55
N ARG A 66 5.45 13.54 -10.25
CA ARG A 66 5.92 14.36 -9.13
C ARG A 66 5.01 14.16 -7.91
N ASN A 67 5.46 14.58 -6.74
CA ASN A 67 4.69 14.50 -5.47
C ASN A 67 4.26 13.06 -5.08
N MET A 68 4.99 12.06 -5.58
CA MET A 68 4.93 10.66 -5.15
C MET A 68 6.36 10.17 -4.96
N ARG A 69 6.66 9.54 -3.84
CA ARG A 69 8.01 9.06 -3.53
C ARG A 69 7.96 7.80 -2.68
N VAL A 70 8.96 6.97 -2.86
CA VAL A 70 9.24 5.80 -2.03
C VAL A 70 10.63 6.01 -1.42
N ASP A 71 10.71 5.97 -0.11
CA ASP A 71 11.93 6.24 0.65
C ASP A 71 12.37 5.06 1.49
N ARG A 72 11.41 4.18 1.84
CA ARG A 72 11.60 3.05 2.75
C ARG A 72 10.81 1.85 2.28
N GLY A 73 11.24 0.65 2.71
CA GLY A 73 10.43 -0.55 2.66
C GLY A 73 9.51 -0.69 3.88
N GLU A 74 8.62 -1.67 3.85
CA GLU A 74 7.63 -1.94 4.91
C GLU A 74 8.28 -2.24 6.26
N ARG A 75 9.44 -2.92 6.26
CA ARG A 75 10.22 -3.18 7.48
C ARG A 75 10.71 -1.91 8.16
N GLU A 76 11.18 -0.94 7.39
CA GLU A 76 11.67 0.33 7.93
C GLU A 76 10.52 1.20 8.42
N ILE A 77 9.41 1.23 7.70
CA ILE A 77 8.17 1.91 8.12
C ILE A 77 7.69 1.33 9.45
N ALA A 78 7.66 -0.01 9.58
CA ALA A 78 7.29 -0.67 10.82
C ALA A 78 8.19 -0.31 12.01
N ARG A 79 9.51 -0.21 11.77
CA ARG A 79 10.47 0.23 12.81
C ARG A 79 10.21 1.67 13.24
N GLU A 80 9.88 2.56 12.33
CA GLU A 80 9.53 3.94 12.63
C GLU A 80 8.31 4.01 13.56
N PHE A 81 7.21 3.34 13.20
CA PHE A 81 6.03 3.24 14.04
C PHE A 81 6.31 2.71 15.43
N GLN A 82 7.22 1.73 15.53
CA GLN A 82 7.63 1.14 16.78
C GLN A 82 8.60 2.03 17.57
N GLY A 83 8.98 3.21 17.06
CA GLY A 83 9.99 4.07 17.66
C GLY A 83 11.36 3.39 17.74
N ARG A 84 11.67 2.53 16.78
CA ARG A 84 12.91 1.75 16.67
C ARG A 84 13.79 2.22 15.52
N SER A 85 13.53 3.39 14.98
CA SER A 85 14.39 4.03 13.98
C SER A 85 15.68 4.49 14.64
N GLY A 86 16.83 4.11 14.06
CA GLY A 86 18.16 4.43 14.55
C GLY A 86 18.94 3.23 15.07
N LEU A 87 20.20 3.49 15.50
CA LEU A 87 21.17 2.47 15.91
C LEU A 87 20.99 1.94 17.35
N HIS A 88 19.98 2.40 18.08
CA HIS A 88 19.78 1.98 19.46
C HIS A 88 19.10 0.60 19.50
N ALA A 89 19.86 -0.40 19.95
CA ALA A 89 19.29 -1.67 20.37
C ALA A 89 18.28 -1.43 21.50
N LEU A 90 17.13 -2.09 21.42
CA LEU A 90 16.19 -2.04 22.52
C LEU A 90 16.82 -2.71 23.75
N SER A 91 16.62 -2.10 24.92
CA SER A 91 16.87 -2.79 26.18
C SER A 91 15.96 -4.02 26.25
N SER A 92 16.52 -5.17 26.61
CA SER A 92 15.75 -6.39 26.88
C SER A 92 14.81 -6.25 28.08
N GLU A 93 14.97 -5.18 28.86
CA GLU A 93 14.28 -4.90 30.14
C GLU A 93 13.36 -3.68 30.05
N GLU A 94 12.81 -3.38 28.86
CA GLU A 94 11.90 -2.25 28.69
C GLU A 94 10.60 -2.45 29.50
N THR A 95 10.28 -1.52 30.41
CA THR A 95 9.02 -1.55 31.15
C THR A 95 7.83 -1.26 30.23
N PRO A 96 6.59 -1.66 30.62
CA PRO A 96 5.39 -1.31 29.84
C PRO A 96 5.25 0.18 29.56
N GLN A 97 5.57 1.05 30.53
CA GLN A 97 5.50 2.50 30.38
C GLN A 97 6.56 3.03 29.39
N GLN A 98 7.76 2.47 29.41
CA GLN A 98 8.83 2.82 28.46
C GLN A 98 8.44 2.40 27.04
N LYS A 99 7.87 1.21 26.89
CA LYS A 99 7.35 0.72 25.59
C LYS A 99 6.26 1.63 25.06
N ASP A 100 5.29 1.98 25.88
CA ASP A 100 4.20 2.88 25.50
C ASP A 100 4.73 4.25 25.06
N ALA A 101 5.57 4.88 25.88
CA ALA A 101 6.20 6.15 25.54
C ALA A 101 7.04 6.08 24.24
N ARG A 102 7.68 4.97 23.98
CA ARG A 102 8.42 4.75 22.73
C ARG A 102 7.47 4.66 21.51
N LEU A 103 6.38 3.89 21.63
CA LEU A 103 5.37 3.75 20.58
C LEU A 103 4.72 5.10 20.27
N GLN A 104 4.38 5.87 21.30
CA GLN A 104 3.82 7.23 21.14
C GLN A 104 4.79 8.15 20.37
N ARG A 105 6.07 8.16 20.74
CA ARG A 105 7.09 8.96 20.04
C ARG A 105 7.26 8.52 18.59
N GLY A 106 7.35 7.21 18.32
CA GLY A 106 7.49 6.67 16.96
C GLY A 106 6.29 7.02 16.09
N TYR A 107 5.09 6.85 16.63
CA TYR A 107 3.86 7.18 15.94
C TYR A 107 3.74 8.68 15.63
N ALA A 108 4.05 9.54 16.62
CA ALA A 108 4.04 10.99 16.42
C ALA A 108 5.08 11.46 15.39
N ALA A 109 6.26 10.82 15.36
CA ALA A 109 7.28 11.07 14.35
C ALA A 109 6.80 10.68 12.96
N TYR A 110 6.22 9.48 12.80
CA TYR A 110 5.68 9.02 11.53
C TYR A 110 4.61 9.95 10.96
N LEU A 111 3.69 10.44 11.78
CA LEU A 111 2.63 11.36 11.33
C LEU A 111 3.18 12.65 10.71
N LYS A 112 4.37 13.09 11.13
CA LYS A 112 5.02 14.31 10.64
C LYS A 112 6.07 14.05 9.55
N ASP A 113 6.40 12.79 9.31
CA ASP A 113 7.45 12.39 8.38
C ASP A 113 7.05 12.69 6.94
N PRO A 114 7.84 13.44 6.15
CA PRO A 114 7.54 13.72 4.75
C PRO A 114 7.89 12.56 3.80
N ARG A 115 8.54 11.50 4.28
CA ARG A 115 8.91 10.32 3.48
C ARG A 115 7.70 9.48 3.14
N ASP A 116 7.78 8.72 2.04
CA ASP A 116 6.73 7.79 1.56
C ASP A 116 5.36 8.47 1.40
N ARG A 117 5.37 9.72 0.92
CA ARG A 117 4.15 10.51 0.71
C ARG A 117 3.77 10.60 -0.76
N THR A 118 2.48 10.72 -0.97
CA THR A 118 1.88 11.07 -2.26
C THR A 118 0.73 12.06 -2.05
N THR A 119 0.23 12.60 -3.16
CA THR A 119 -1.02 13.36 -3.19
C THR A 119 -2.07 12.60 -4.01
N PRO A 120 -3.38 12.85 -3.81
CA PRO A 120 -4.42 12.26 -4.66
C PRO A 120 -4.16 12.48 -6.15
N ASP A 121 -3.78 13.69 -6.54
CA ASP A 121 -3.48 14.03 -7.94
C ASP A 121 -2.30 13.23 -8.50
N ALA A 122 -1.22 13.07 -7.71
CA ALA A 122 -0.07 12.28 -8.15
C ALA A 122 -0.41 10.79 -8.29
N ALA A 123 -1.20 10.25 -7.38
CA ALA A 123 -1.68 8.88 -7.45
C ALA A 123 -2.61 8.66 -8.64
N ALA A 124 -3.55 9.57 -8.88
CA ALA A 124 -4.43 9.52 -10.05
C ALA A 124 -3.64 9.64 -11.36
N HIS A 125 -2.63 10.52 -11.40
CA HIS A 125 -1.75 10.66 -12.57
C HIS A 125 -0.92 9.39 -12.83
N PHE A 126 -0.40 8.75 -11.79
CA PHE A 126 0.29 7.45 -11.88
C PHE A 126 -0.62 6.38 -12.47
N LEU A 127 -1.85 6.22 -11.94
CA LEU A 127 -2.81 5.23 -12.43
C LEU A 127 -3.24 5.52 -13.88
N LYS A 128 -3.41 6.80 -14.25
CA LYS A 128 -3.71 7.20 -15.62
C LYS A 128 -2.60 6.78 -16.58
N LYS A 129 -1.34 7.02 -16.24
CA LYS A 129 -0.20 6.60 -17.07
C LYS A 129 -0.08 5.09 -17.15
N LEU A 130 -0.34 4.36 -16.06
CA LEU A 130 -0.39 2.89 -16.06
C LEU A 130 -1.47 2.38 -17.03
N TRP A 131 -2.69 2.91 -16.92
CA TRP A 131 -3.82 2.54 -17.77
C TRP A 131 -3.53 2.80 -19.25
N GLN A 132 -2.87 3.90 -19.56
CA GLN A 132 -2.48 4.29 -20.90
C GLN A 132 -1.25 3.54 -21.45
N GLY A 133 -0.67 2.61 -20.68
CA GLY A 133 0.52 1.85 -21.09
C GLY A 133 1.80 2.68 -21.20
N GLN A 134 1.87 3.81 -20.49
CA GLN A 134 3.00 4.75 -20.55
C GLN A 134 4.12 4.47 -19.54
N LEU A 135 3.95 3.49 -18.64
CA LEU A 135 4.91 3.18 -17.60
C LEU A 135 5.69 1.89 -17.84
N LEU A 136 5.04 0.90 -18.46
CA LEU A 136 5.58 -0.45 -18.57
C LEU A 136 5.41 -0.97 -20.00
N SER A 137 6.10 -2.06 -20.35
CA SER A 137 5.85 -2.78 -21.58
C SER A 137 4.38 -3.30 -21.62
N PRO A 138 3.79 -3.51 -22.80
CA PRO A 138 2.41 -3.99 -22.89
C PRO A 138 2.13 -5.30 -22.14
N PRO A 139 3.03 -6.32 -22.14
CA PRO A 139 2.83 -7.52 -21.32
C PRO A 139 2.84 -7.23 -19.82
N SER A 140 3.77 -6.37 -19.33
CA SER A 140 3.89 -6.01 -17.93
C SER A 140 2.72 -5.15 -17.45
N THR A 141 2.21 -4.24 -18.30
CA THR A 141 1.00 -3.45 -18.02
C THR A 141 -0.20 -4.38 -17.82
N ARG A 142 -0.41 -5.33 -18.73
CA ARG A 142 -1.52 -6.31 -18.61
C ARG A 142 -1.39 -7.14 -17.33
N LEU A 143 -0.19 -7.63 -17.03
CA LEU A 143 0.05 -8.41 -15.81
C LEU A 143 -0.27 -7.59 -14.56
N LEU A 144 0.21 -6.35 -14.47
CA LEU A 144 -0.04 -5.52 -13.29
C LEU A 144 -1.53 -5.19 -13.13
N LEU A 145 -2.22 -4.85 -14.21
CA LEU A 145 -3.67 -4.60 -14.17
C LEU A 145 -4.45 -5.86 -13.76
N ASP A 146 -4.06 -7.04 -14.26
CA ASP A 146 -4.65 -8.31 -13.87
C ASP A 146 -4.48 -8.57 -12.37
N LEU A 147 -3.29 -8.37 -11.82
CA LEU A 147 -3.03 -8.52 -10.38
C LEU A 147 -3.85 -7.54 -9.53
N LEU A 148 -4.02 -6.30 -9.99
CA LEU A 148 -4.85 -5.30 -9.31
C LEU A 148 -6.35 -5.66 -9.34
N TYR A 149 -6.85 -6.25 -10.44
CA TYR A 149 -8.23 -6.78 -10.51
C TYR A 149 -8.48 -7.96 -9.57
N HIS A 150 -7.43 -8.67 -9.16
CA HIS A 150 -7.51 -9.82 -8.24
C HIS A 150 -7.11 -9.47 -6.80
N GLN A 151 -7.16 -8.20 -6.44
CA GLN A 151 -6.91 -7.74 -5.09
C GLN A 151 -7.92 -8.36 -4.11
N THR A 152 -7.44 -8.88 -2.97
CA THR A 152 -8.22 -9.73 -2.06
C THR A 152 -8.82 -9.00 -0.85
N ILE A 153 -8.78 -7.67 -0.80
CA ILE A 153 -9.35 -6.84 0.27
C ILE A 153 -10.55 -6.03 -0.28
N PRO A 154 -11.78 -6.59 -0.29
CA PRO A 154 -12.91 -6.05 -1.05
C PRO A 154 -13.72 -4.98 -0.30
N ASP A 155 -13.27 -4.50 0.84
CA ASP A 155 -14.07 -3.80 1.83
C ASP A 155 -14.02 -2.26 1.77
N ARG A 156 -13.46 -1.69 0.67
CA ARG A 156 -13.33 -0.24 0.48
C ARG A 156 -14.07 0.22 -0.78
N LEU A 157 -13.36 0.73 -1.79
CA LEU A 157 -13.99 1.18 -3.03
C LEU A 157 -14.79 0.05 -3.68
N LEU A 158 -14.25 -1.17 -3.73
CA LEU A 158 -14.92 -2.32 -4.34
C LEU A 158 -16.31 -2.60 -3.71
N ALA A 159 -16.45 -2.39 -2.41
CA ALA A 159 -17.73 -2.57 -1.72
C ALA A 159 -18.87 -1.63 -2.21
N GLY A 160 -18.54 -0.56 -2.92
CA GLY A 160 -19.48 0.39 -3.51
C GLY A 160 -19.69 0.24 -5.02
N ILE A 161 -19.01 -0.71 -5.66
CA ILE A 161 -19.05 -0.91 -7.11
C ILE A 161 -20.20 -1.85 -7.48
N PRO A 162 -21.06 -1.50 -8.46
CA PRO A 162 -22.16 -2.35 -8.89
C PRO A 162 -21.66 -3.51 -9.77
N PRO A 163 -22.45 -4.59 -9.91
CA PRO A 163 -22.17 -5.68 -10.84
C PRO A 163 -21.93 -5.16 -12.27
N GLY A 164 -20.95 -5.75 -12.96
CA GLY A 164 -20.58 -5.39 -14.32
C GLY A 164 -19.50 -4.33 -14.43
N VAL A 165 -19.26 -3.51 -13.41
CA VAL A 165 -18.11 -2.60 -13.34
C VAL A 165 -16.93 -3.33 -12.73
N ARG A 166 -15.73 -3.17 -13.29
CA ARG A 166 -14.51 -3.79 -12.78
C ARG A 166 -13.66 -2.73 -12.08
N LEU A 167 -13.00 -3.11 -10.99
CA LEU A 167 -12.09 -2.26 -10.27
C LEU A 167 -10.72 -2.93 -10.19
N ALA A 168 -9.70 -2.28 -10.75
CA ALA A 168 -8.29 -2.60 -10.52
C ALA A 168 -7.77 -1.66 -9.45
N ASP A 169 -7.58 -2.14 -8.21
CA ASP A 169 -7.24 -1.27 -7.07
C ASP A 169 -6.07 -1.75 -6.23
N LYS A 170 -5.54 -0.84 -5.45
CA LYS A 170 -4.61 -1.13 -4.37
C LYS A 170 -4.94 -0.31 -3.15
N CYS A 171 -5.27 -1.02 -2.09
CA CYS A 171 -5.53 -0.42 -0.78
C CYS A 171 -4.28 -0.40 0.11
N GLY A 172 -4.31 0.41 1.17
CA GLY A 172 -3.30 0.48 2.21
C GLY A 172 -3.89 0.90 3.55
N THR A 173 -3.42 0.26 4.64
CA THR A 173 -3.73 0.66 6.02
C THR A 173 -2.45 0.72 6.81
N SER A 174 -2.24 1.83 7.50
CA SER A 174 -1.16 1.93 8.46
C SER A 174 -1.59 1.51 9.86
N TYR A 175 -0.65 1.55 10.80
CA TYR A 175 -0.91 1.19 12.19
C TYR A 175 -1.93 2.11 12.88
N THR A 176 -2.62 1.53 13.85
CA THR A 176 -3.52 2.25 14.76
C THR A 176 -2.88 2.28 16.14
N LEU A 177 -2.80 3.47 16.74
CA LEU A 177 -2.38 3.67 18.11
C LEU A 177 -3.41 4.58 18.81
N ASP A 178 -3.85 4.19 19.99
CA ASP A 178 -4.87 4.90 20.80
C ASP A 178 -6.12 5.29 19.99
N GLY A 179 -6.59 4.36 19.18
CA GLY A 179 -7.79 4.55 18.35
C GLY A 179 -7.57 5.43 17.10
N MET A 180 -6.38 6.00 16.89
CA MET A 180 -6.07 6.76 15.68
C MET A 180 -5.34 5.89 14.67
N THR A 181 -5.87 5.77 13.45
CA THR A 181 -5.22 5.13 12.30
C THR A 181 -4.51 6.18 11.46
N ALA A 182 -3.20 6.05 11.27
CA ALA A 182 -2.40 7.07 10.59
C ALA A 182 -2.76 7.23 9.11
N ALA A 183 -3.06 6.14 8.40
CA ALA A 183 -3.53 6.19 7.02
C ALA A 183 -4.48 5.03 6.70
N PHE A 184 -5.51 5.31 5.92
CA PHE A 184 -6.47 4.34 5.39
C PHE A 184 -6.83 4.76 3.98
N ASN A 185 -6.33 4.06 2.97
CA ASN A 185 -6.29 4.53 1.59
C ASN A 185 -6.79 3.45 0.65
N ASP A 186 -7.31 3.90 -0.51
CA ASP A 186 -7.59 3.04 -1.65
C ASP A 186 -7.50 3.86 -2.93
N ILE A 187 -6.80 3.33 -3.94
CA ILE A 187 -6.67 3.96 -5.25
C ILE A 187 -6.98 2.92 -6.34
N GLY A 188 -7.73 3.31 -7.36
CA GLY A 188 -8.15 2.33 -8.36
C GLY A 188 -8.59 2.91 -9.69
N ILE A 189 -8.76 2.00 -10.65
CA ILE A 189 -9.23 2.22 -12.01
C ILE A 189 -10.53 1.46 -12.18
N LEU A 190 -11.64 2.18 -12.30
CA LEU A 190 -12.96 1.62 -12.62
C LEU A 190 -13.10 1.52 -14.13
N THR A 191 -13.64 0.40 -14.60
CA THR A 191 -13.90 0.19 -16.02
C THR A 191 -15.29 -0.40 -16.22
N TRP A 192 -16.12 0.26 -17.02
CA TRP A 192 -17.46 -0.20 -17.42
C TRP A 192 -17.41 -1.10 -18.65
N PRO A 193 -18.47 -1.88 -18.92
CA PRO A 193 -18.54 -2.76 -20.08
C PRO A 193 -18.48 -2.03 -21.42
N ASP A 194 -18.90 -0.77 -21.48
CA ASP A 194 -18.83 0.11 -22.65
C ASP A 194 -17.44 0.72 -22.89
N GLY A 195 -16.47 0.43 -21.98
CA GLY A 195 -15.10 0.93 -22.05
C GLY A 195 -14.89 2.28 -21.35
N HIS A 196 -15.95 2.89 -20.79
CA HIS A 196 -15.77 4.07 -19.94
C HIS A 196 -14.83 3.75 -18.76
N THR A 197 -13.96 4.68 -18.41
CA THR A 197 -12.95 4.47 -17.39
C THR A 197 -12.82 5.68 -16.48
N VAL A 198 -12.86 5.45 -15.18
CA VAL A 198 -12.68 6.48 -14.15
C VAL A 198 -11.56 6.07 -13.20
N ILE A 199 -10.72 7.02 -12.82
CA ILE A 199 -9.63 6.83 -11.85
C ILE A 199 -10.03 7.49 -10.54
N VAL A 200 -9.89 6.74 -9.45
CA VAL A 200 -10.18 7.21 -8.09
C VAL A 200 -8.93 7.09 -7.24
N ALA A 201 -8.63 8.14 -6.47
CA ALA A 201 -7.56 8.14 -5.48
C ALA A 201 -8.10 8.73 -4.17
N ALA A 202 -8.35 7.88 -3.19
CA ALA A 202 -8.93 8.24 -1.90
C ALA A 202 -7.93 7.98 -0.76
N PHE A 203 -7.65 9.04 0.01
CA PHE A 203 -6.73 8.99 1.16
C PHE A 203 -7.40 9.55 2.40
N LEU A 204 -7.36 8.80 3.49
CA LEU A 204 -7.82 9.22 4.81
C LEU A 204 -6.64 9.16 5.78
N THR A 205 -6.35 10.29 6.42
CA THR A 205 -5.16 10.45 7.29
C THR A 205 -5.58 10.75 8.72
N ALA A 206 -4.85 10.18 9.69
CA ALA A 206 -4.99 10.48 11.13
C ALA A 206 -6.44 10.38 11.64
N SER A 207 -7.11 9.29 11.31
CA SER A 207 -8.54 9.11 11.60
C SER A 207 -8.79 8.36 12.91
N HIS A 208 -9.60 8.95 13.78
CA HIS A 208 -10.15 8.31 14.97
C HIS A 208 -11.49 7.58 14.71
N ALA A 209 -12.00 7.62 13.47
CA ALA A 209 -13.21 6.90 13.14
C ALA A 209 -13.01 5.38 13.30
N PRO A 210 -13.99 4.62 13.81
CA PRO A 210 -13.94 3.17 13.81
C PRO A 210 -13.75 2.61 12.39
N ASP A 211 -13.18 1.42 12.29
CA ASP A 211 -12.87 0.77 11.02
C ASP A 211 -14.10 0.65 10.11
N GLU A 212 -15.24 0.27 10.65
CA GLU A 212 -16.50 0.20 9.92
C GLU A 212 -16.88 1.54 9.26
N ARG A 213 -16.71 2.67 9.97
CA ARG A 213 -17.02 4.00 9.41
C ARG A 213 -16.01 4.40 8.32
N ARG A 214 -14.75 4.04 8.46
CA ARG A 214 -13.76 4.26 7.41
C ARG A 214 -14.12 3.49 6.15
N ARG A 215 -14.47 2.21 6.27
CA ARG A 215 -14.94 1.36 5.15
C ARG A 215 -16.21 1.92 4.51
N ALA A 216 -17.19 2.30 5.32
CA ALA A 216 -18.44 2.91 4.83
C ALA A 216 -18.19 4.21 4.05
N LEU A 217 -17.22 5.03 4.46
CA LEU A 217 -16.82 6.24 3.72
C LEU A 217 -16.30 5.88 2.32
N PHE A 218 -15.37 4.92 2.21
CA PHE A 218 -14.82 4.50 0.91
C PHE A 218 -15.85 3.86 0.00
N LYS A 219 -16.73 3.02 0.57
CA LYS A 219 -17.91 2.51 -0.15
C LYS A 219 -18.76 3.66 -0.71
N ARG A 220 -19.04 4.67 0.12
CA ARG A 220 -19.85 5.82 -0.31
C ARG A 220 -19.16 6.65 -1.40
N ILE A 221 -17.84 6.85 -1.32
CA ILE A 221 -17.06 7.51 -2.38
C ILE A 221 -17.26 6.77 -3.71
N ALA A 222 -17.11 5.45 -3.73
CA ALA A 222 -17.29 4.66 -4.94
C ALA A 222 -18.73 4.77 -5.49
N GLN A 223 -19.74 4.73 -4.63
CA GLN A 223 -21.15 4.89 -5.04
C GLN A 223 -21.40 6.25 -5.69
N VAL A 224 -20.85 7.35 -5.13
CA VAL A 224 -20.98 8.70 -5.71
C VAL A 224 -20.27 8.77 -7.05
N VAL A 225 -19.05 8.25 -7.15
CA VAL A 225 -18.30 8.20 -8.42
C VAL A 225 -19.09 7.46 -9.51
N VAL A 226 -19.68 6.32 -9.16
CA VAL A 226 -20.48 5.53 -10.11
C VAL A 226 -21.73 6.30 -10.55
N SER A 227 -22.47 6.92 -9.60
CA SER A 227 -23.71 7.62 -9.93
C SER A 227 -23.51 8.92 -10.72
N ASP A 228 -22.42 9.63 -10.46
CA ASP A 228 -22.23 10.99 -11.00
C ASP A 228 -21.41 11.00 -12.30
N LEU A 229 -20.54 10.00 -12.50
CA LEU A 229 -19.65 9.96 -13.65
C LEU A 229 -20.04 8.93 -14.72
N HIS A 230 -20.99 8.05 -14.41
CA HIS A 230 -21.59 7.13 -15.36
C HIS A 230 -23.05 6.89 -14.96
N PRO A 231 -23.94 7.88 -15.17
CA PRO A 231 -25.34 7.81 -14.78
C PRO A 231 -26.15 6.79 -15.61
#